data_242094afe100fcd0d0a367f47183ee45
#
_entry.id   242094afe100fcd0d0a367f47183ee45
#
_cell.length_a   1.000
_cell.length_b   1.000
_cell.length_c   1.000
_cell.angle_alpha   90.00
_cell.angle_beta   90.00
_cell.angle_gamma   90.00
#
_symmetry.space_group_name_H-M   'P 1'
#
loop_
_entity.id
_entity.type
_entity.pdbx_description
1 polymer ?
#
loop_
_entity_poly.entity_id
_entity_poly.type
_entity_poly.pdbx_seq_one_letter_code
_entity_poly.pdbx_strand_id
1 'polypeptide(L)'
;MKKWVVGVYRRFSADELLGKEESNSVANQKKMIDLFLLDKKDIKVYKYYVDDGYTGTDFNRPGYKEMMEDIKNKKINGIIVKDLSRLGRNYIEVGNFIDEIIPKYKLRFISVNDNVDSYKDPNIMSSLEIPFKNLMNESYSRDSSKKLRSSLKASKKAGNFIGKYAPYGYLKDENDCHKLKIDNEAAIIIRQIFDMALRGYSSNK
;
A
#
# COMPACT_ATOMS: atom_id res chain seq x y z
N MET A 1 -33.15 21.12 -3.15
CA MET A 1 -31.89 20.44 -2.80
C MET A 1 -30.99 20.39 -4.03
N LYS A 2 -29.69 20.68 -3.86
CA LYS A 2 -28.70 20.57 -4.95
C LYS A 2 -28.56 19.08 -5.31
N LYS A 3 -28.74 18.74 -6.59
CA LYS A 3 -28.55 17.37 -7.09
C LYS A 3 -27.09 17.17 -7.49
N TRP A 4 -26.51 16.04 -7.09
CA TRP A 4 -25.14 15.67 -7.38
C TRP A 4 -25.12 14.50 -8.37
N VAL A 5 -24.40 14.69 -9.46
CA VAL A 5 -24.14 13.63 -10.45
C VAL A 5 -22.71 13.16 -10.20
N VAL A 6 -22.54 11.94 -9.74
CA VAL A 6 -21.25 11.47 -9.22
C VAL A 6 -20.66 10.34 -10.07
N GLY A 7 -19.35 10.36 -10.19
CA GLY A 7 -18.56 9.23 -10.62
C GLY A 7 -18.11 8.39 -9.43
N VAL A 8 -18.23 7.08 -9.52
CA VAL A 8 -17.68 6.16 -8.52
C VAL A 8 -16.36 5.63 -9.03
N TYR A 9 -15.26 6.00 -8.36
CA TYR A 9 -13.93 5.55 -8.76
C TYR A 9 -13.44 4.40 -7.88
N ARG A 10 -12.97 3.33 -8.52
CA ARG A 10 -12.45 2.12 -7.87
C ARG A 10 -11.10 1.76 -8.47
N ARG A 11 -10.17 1.38 -7.62
CA ARG A 11 -8.86 0.89 -8.03
C ARG A 11 -8.52 -0.39 -7.28
N PHE A 12 -8.00 -1.35 -8.03
CA PHE A 12 -7.52 -2.62 -7.50
C PHE A 12 -6.03 -2.77 -7.81
N SER A 13 -5.25 -3.27 -6.85
CA SER A 13 -3.84 -3.59 -7.09
C SER A 13 -3.71 -5.02 -7.61
N ALA A 14 -2.63 -5.30 -8.36
CA ALA A 14 -2.32 -6.66 -8.81
C ALA A 14 -2.21 -7.66 -7.64
N ASP A 15 -1.77 -7.20 -6.48
CA ASP A 15 -1.69 -8.01 -5.25
C ASP A 15 -3.09 -8.39 -4.72
N GLU A 16 -4.10 -7.54 -4.93
CA GLU A 16 -5.49 -7.82 -4.56
C GLU A 16 -6.17 -8.82 -5.50
N LEU A 17 -5.59 -9.10 -6.68
CA LEU A 17 -6.11 -10.05 -7.67
C LEU A 17 -5.58 -11.48 -7.50
N LEU A 18 -4.45 -11.66 -6.82
CA LEU A 18 -3.77 -12.95 -6.67
C LEU A 18 -4.29 -13.80 -5.50
N GLY A 19 -5.11 -13.27 -4.62
CA GLY A 19 -5.71 -13.98 -3.48
C GLY A 19 -7.12 -14.49 -3.78
N LYS A 20 -7.39 -15.75 -3.54
CA LYS A 20 -8.74 -16.37 -3.71
C LYS A 20 -9.87 -15.75 -2.86
N GLU A 21 -9.53 -14.89 -1.90
CA GLU A 21 -10.49 -14.12 -1.09
C GLU A 21 -11.00 -12.83 -1.75
N GLU A 22 -10.47 -12.47 -2.92
CA GLU A 22 -10.56 -11.14 -3.52
C GLU A 22 -11.73 -10.93 -4.48
N SER A 23 -12.32 -11.97 -5.06
CA SER A 23 -13.61 -11.84 -5.74
C SER A 23 -14.69 -11.31 -4.80
N ASN A 24 -14.59 -11.64 -3.49
CA ASN A 24 -15.42 -11.09 -2.42
C ASN A 24 -15.08 -9.62 -2.11
N SER A 25 -13.82 -9.21 -2.22
CA SER A 25 -13.40 -7.83 -1.94
C SER A 25 -13.95 -6.84 -2.98
N VAL A 26 -13.95 -7.20 -4.26
CA VAL A 26 -14.48 -6.37 -5.36
C VAL A 26 -16.00 -6.20 -5.24
N ALA A 27 -16.71 -7.31 -4.99
CA ALA A 27 -18.15 -7.30 -4.78
C ALA A 27 -18.51 -6.52 -3.49
N ASN A 28 -17.75 -6.70 -2.43
CA ASN A 28 -17.96 -6.01 -1.16
C ASN A 28 -17.72 -4.49 -1.25
N GLN A 29 -16.73 -4.03 -2.03
CA GLN A 29 -16.51 -2.60 -2.24
C GLN A 29 -17.70 -1.96 -2.97
N LYS A 30 -18.20 -2.60 -4.02
CA LYS A 30 -19.40 -2.12 -4.71
C LYS A 30 -20.58 -2.10 -3.77
N LYS A 31 -20.85 -3.22 -3.10
CA LYS A 31 -21.97 -3.35 -2.14
C LYS A 31 -21.92 -2.30 -1.05
N MET A 32 -20.75 -1.98 -0.52
CA MET A 32 -20.58 -0.93 0.49
C MET A 32 -20.97 0.45 -0.03
N ILE A 33 -20.49 0.82 -1.24
CA ILE A 33 -20.82 2.10 -1.86
C ILE A 33 -22.31 2.15 -2.21
N ASP A 34 -22.87 1.05 -2.74
CA ASP A 34 -24.28 0.97 -3.05
C ASP A 34 -25.15 1.10 -1.78
N LEU A 35 -24.76 0.48 -0.67
CA LEU A 35 -25.43 0.65 0.63
C LEU A 35 -25.33 2.10 1.13
N PHE A 36 -24.17 2.74 1.01
CA PHE A 36 -24.00 4.15 1.36
C PHE A 36 -24.92 5.06 0.55
N LEU A 37 -25.17 4.71 -0.71
CA LEU A 37 -26.01 5.49 -1.62
C LEU A 37 -27.51 5.32 -1.43
N LEU A 38 -27.97 4.25 -0.76
CA LEU A 38 -29.41 3.97 -0.56
C LEU A 38 -30.16 5.15 0.09
N ASP A 39 -29.53 5.79 1.08
CA ASP A 39 -30.12 6.89 1.83
C ASP A 39 -29.80 8.28 1.24
N LYS A 40 -29.10 8.36 0.08
CA LYS A 40 -28.63 9.61 -0.51
C LYS A 40 -29.47 10.02 -1.72
N LYS A 41 -30.71 10.52 -1.47
CA LYS A 41 -31.63 10.96 -2.52
C LYS A 41 -31.12 12.16 -3.36
N ASP A 42 -30.12 12.87 -2.86
CA ASP A 42 -29.47 14.02 -3.51
C ASP A 42 -28.35 13.58 -4.47
N ILE A 43 -27.97 12.29 -4.50
CA ILE A 43 -26.86 11.76 -5.31
C ILE A 43 -27.40 10.83 -6.38
N LYS A 44 -26.96 11.07 -7.63
CA LYS A 44 -27.19 10.20 -8.80
C LYS A 44 -25.85 9.70 -9.32
N VAL A 45 -25.64 8.39 -9.39
CA VAL A 45 -24.45 7.81 -9.98
C VAL A 45 -24.54 7.94 -11.51
N TYR A 46 -23.51 8.52 -12.11
CA TYR A 46 -23.35 8.64 -13.55
C TYR A 46 -22.67 7.39 -14.12
N LYS A 47 -21.47 7.06 -13.57
CA LYS A 47 -20.64 5.96 -14.05
C LYS A 47 -19.71 5.44 -12.96
N TYR A 48 -19.33 4.14 -13.12
CA TYR A 48 -18.24 3.53 -12.36
C TYR A 48 -16.99 3.53 -13.21
N TYR A 49 -15.90 4.13 -12.70
CA TYR A 49 -14.57 4.13 -13.29
C TYR A 49 -13.73 3.10 -12.56
N VAL A 50 -13.04 2.25 -13.30
CA VAL A 50 -12.29 1.12 -12.71
C VAL A 50 -10.91 1.07 -13.32
N ASP A 51 -9.89 1.04 -12.45
CA ASP A 51 -8.52 0.74 -12.82
C ASP A 51 -8.08 -0.53 -12.10
N ASP A 52 -7.85 -1.57 -12.89
CA ASP A 52 -7.49 -2.90 -12.44
C ASP A 52 -6.03 -3.22 -12.75
N GLY A 53 -5.30 -3.77 -11.75
CA GLY A 53 -3.89 -4.12 -11.92
C GLY A 53 -2.91 -2.94 -11.91
N TYR A 54 -3.38 -1.72 -11.78
CA TYR A 54 -2.52 -0.52 -11.76
C TYR A 54 -1.99 -0.25 -10.36
N THR A 55 -0.69 0.08 -10.29
CA THR A 55 -0.08 0.59 -9.05
C THR A 55 -0.64 1.98 -8.75
N GLY A 56 -0.82 2.29 -7.46
CA GLY A 56 -1.32 3.62 -7.07
C GLY A 56 -0.27 4.73 -7.14
N THR A 57 0.85 4.51 -7.83
CA THR A 57 2.02 5.41 -7.82
C THR A 57 1.97 6.51 -8.87
N ASP A 58 1.14 6.36 -9.92
CA ASP A 58 0.90 7.41 -10.91
C ASP A 58 -0.59 7.51 -11.27
N PHE A 59 -0.99 8.60 -11.93
CA PHE A 59 -2.34 8.83 -12.44
C PHE A 59 -2.48 8.53 -13.95
N ASN A 60 -1.48 7.88 -14.55
CA ASN A 60 -1.57 7.46 -15.95
C ASN A 60 -2.43 6.20 -16.12
N ARG A 61 -3.66 6.25 -15.62
CA ARG A 61 -4.62 5.15 -15.56
C ARG A 61 -5.84 5.46 -16.42
N PRO A 62 -6.31 4.50 -17.24
CA PRO A 62 -7.43 4.75 -18.16
C PRO A 62 -8.71 5.21 -17.47
N GLY A 63 -9.14 4.55 -16.39
CA GLY A 63 -10.35 4.90 -15.67
C GLY A 63 -10.24 6.26 -14.98
N TYR A 64 -9.07 6.60 -14.42
CA TYR A 64 -8.83 7.91 -13.85
C TYR A 64 -8.88 9.01 -14.92
N LYS A 65 -8.23 8.79 -16.08
CA LYS A 65 -8.26 9.76 -17.19
C LYS A 65 -9.67 10.01 -17.69
N GLU A 66 -10.44 8.94 -17.88
CA GLU A 66 -11.84 9.05 -18.29
C GLU A 66 -12.67 9.84 -17.27
N MET A 67 -12.49 9.56 -15.98
CA MET A 67 -13.12 10.33 -14.89
C MET A 67 -12.78 11.80 -14.99
N MET A 68 -11.50 12.13 -15.20
CA MET A 68 -11.05 13.52 -15.34
C MET A 68 -11.63 14.22 -16.56
N GLU A 69 -11.81 13.52 -17.68
CA GLU A 69 -12.47 14.05 -18.86
C GLU A 69 -13.96 14.34 -18.59
N ASP A 70 -14.66 13.46 -17.92
CA ASP A 70 -16.06 13.65 -17.56
C ASP A 70 -16.25 14.79 -16.54
N ILE A 71 -15.27 15.03 -15.65
CA ILE A 71 -15.21 16.22 -14.78
C ILE A 71 -15.06 17.50 -15.63
N LYS A 72 -14.07 17.52 -16.54
CA LYS A 72 -13.80 18.69 -17.41
C LYS A 72 -14.99 19.04 -18.26
N ASN A 73 -15.68 18.00 -18.78
CA ASN A 73 -16.87 18.13 -19.58
C ASN A 73 -18.16 18.38 -18.76
N LYS A 74 -18.05 18.57 -17.44
CA LYS A 74 -19.15 18.83 -16.51
C LYS A 74 -20.25 17.76 -16.52
N LYS A 75 -19.95 16.52 -16.92
CA LYS A 75 -20.89 15.40 -16.86
C LYS A 75 -21.09 14.91 -15.43
N ILE A 76 -20.06 15.05 -14.59
CA ILE A 76 -20.08 14.77 -13.16
C ILE A 76 -19.63 16.01 -12.35
N ASN A 77 -20.24 16.19 -11.20
CA ASN A 77 -19.94 17.25 -10.26
C ASN A 77 -19.60 16.71 -8.86
N GLY A 78 -19.39 15.40 -8.76
CA GLY A 78 -18.92 14.76 -7.54
C GLY A 78 -18.22 13.44 -7.82
N ILE A 79 -17.43 13.01 -6.85
CA ILE A 79 -16.67 11.76 -6.90
C ILE A 79 -16.88 11.00 -5.59
N ILE A 80 -17.06 9.69 -5.71
CA ILE A 80 -17.13 8.78 -4.57
C ILE A 80 -16.02 7.76 -4.71
N VAL A 81 -15.26 7.57 -3.62
CA VAL A 81 -14.26 6.51 -3.46
C VAL A 81 -14.57 5.70 -2.20
N LYS A 82 -14.11 4.46 -2.13
CA LYS A 82 -14.20 3.66 -0.91
C LYS A 82 -13.38 4.28 0.21
N ASP A 83 -12.13 4.58 -0.08
CA ASP A 83 -11.15 5.22 0.80
C ASP A 83 -10.15 6.05 -0.02
N LEU A 84 -9.43 6.96 0.62
CA LEU A 84 -8.45 7.85 -0.03
C LEU A 84 -7.35 7.08 -0.77
N SER A 85 -6.97 5.89 -0.30
CA SER A 85 -5.94 5.08 -0.94
C SER A 85 -6.35 4.62 -2.35
N ARG A 86 -7.65 4.59 -2.65
CA ARG A 86 -8.17 4.25 -3.99
C ARG A 86 -7.89 5.36 -4.98
N LEU A 87 -7.94 6.62 -4.54
CA LEU A 87 -7.62 7.75 -5.41
C LEU A 87 -6.16 7.69 -5.88
N GLY A 88 -5.21 7.47 -4.96
CA GLY A 88 -3.79 7.31 -5.28
C GLY A 88 -2.96 6.91 -4.07
N ARG A 89 -1.71 6.50 -4.33
CA ARG A 89 -0.68 6.24 -3.30
C ARG A 89 0.43 7.29 -3.32
N ASN A 90 0.40 8.19 -4.29
CA ASN A 90 1.32 9.32 -4.36
C ASN A 90 0.71 10.51 -3.62
N TYR A 91 1.33 10.89 -2.51
CA TYR A 91 0.88 12.00 -1.67
C TYR A 91 0.77 13.32 -2.43
N ILE A 92 1.75 13.63 -3.30
CA ILE A 92 1.78 14.89 -4.05
C ILE A 92 0.59 14.97 -5.02
N GLU A 93 0.36 13.89 -5.75
CA GLU A 93 -0.70 13.84 -6.76
C GLU A 93 -2.10 13.85 -6.15
N VAL A 94 -2.29 13.15 -5.03
CA VAL A 94 -3.57 13.18 -4.30
C VAL A 94 -3.76 14.54 -3.63
N GLY A 95 -2.70 15.14 -3.09
CA GLY A 95 -2.73 16.50 -2.57
C GLY A 95 -3.17 17.49 -3.65
N ASN A 96 -2.52 17.48 -4.83
CA ASN A 96 -2.91 18.33 -5.96
C ASN A 96 -4.37 18.11 -6.39
N PHE A 97 -4.84 16.85 -6.36
CA PHE A 97 -6.23 16.57 -6.66
C PHE A 97 -7.19 17.22 -5.64
N ILE A 98 -6.86 17.13 -4.37
CA ILE A 98 -7.64 17.70 -3.27
C ILE A 98 -7.60 19.23 -3.31
N ASP A 99 -6.40 19.81 -3.46
CA ASP A 99 -6.16 21.25 -3.30
C ASP A 99 -6.47 22.06 -4.57
N GLU A 100 -6.33 21.43 -5.75
CA GLU A 100 -6.53 22.12 -7.03
C GLU A 100 -7.80 21.67 -7.76
N ILE A 101 -7.95 20.35 -7.96
CA ILE A 101 -9.01 19.81 -8.84
C ILE A 101 -10.39 19.96 -8.19
N ILE A 102 -10.51 19.60 -6.92
CA ILE A 102 -11.81 19.69 -6.22
C ILE A 102 -12.31 21.13 -6.17
N PRO A 103 -11.53 22.14 -5.75
CA PRO A 103 -11.99 23.53 -5.74
C PRO A 103 -12.24 24.08 -7.13
N LYS A 104 -11.34 23.82 -8.09
CA LYS A 104 -11.42 24.31 -9.48
C LYS A 104 -12.73 23.92 -10.15
N TYR A 105 -13.16 22.67 -9.99
CA TYR A 105 -14.39 22.17 -10.59
C TYR A 105 -15.58 22.14 -9.62
N LYS A 106 -15.40 22.66 -8.40
CA LYS A 106 -16.42 22.68 -7.33
C LYS A 106 -17.04 21.29 -7.11
N LEU A 107 -16.20 20.29 -7.05
CA LEU A 107 -16.60 18.90 -6.90
C LEU A 107 -17.01 18.59 -5.46
N ARG A 108 -18.04 17.77 -5.29
CA ARG A 108 -18.27 17.07 -4.02
C ARG A 108 -17.41 15.83 -3.99
N PHE A 109 -16.55 15.73 -3.00
CA PHE A 109 -15.71 14.54 -2.78
C PHE A 109 -16.22 13.77 -1.59
N ILE A 110 -16.41 12.46 -1.77
CA ILE A 110 -16.87 11.56 -0.73
C ILE A 110 -15.91 10.36 -0.64
N SER A 111 -15.34 10.13 0.55
CA SER A 111 -14.65 8.91 0.92
C SER A 111 -15.44 8.17 1.99
N VAL A 112 -15.96 6.98 1.65
CA VAL A 112 -16.96 6.29 2.49
C VAL A 112 -16.34 5.79 3.79
N ASN A 113 -15.21 5.09 3.73
CA ASN A 113 -14.54 4.53 4.91
C ASN A 113 -13.91 5.60 5.80
N ASP A 114 -13.46 6.69 5.18
CA ASP A 114 -12.80 7.78 5.92
C ASP A 114 -13.82 8.78 6.50
N ASN A 115 -15.13 8.55 6.26
CA ASN A 115 -16.24 9.44 6.66
C ASN A 115 -16.06 10.88 6.17
N VAL A 116 -15.51 11.05 4.96
CA VAL A 116 -15.27 12.35 4.35
C VAL A 116 -16.39 12.71 3.40
N ASP A 117 -16.95 13.91 3.53
CA ASP A 117 -17.90 14.49 2.59
C ASP A 117 -17.66 16.01 2.53
N SER A 118 -16.99 16.47 1.49
CA SER A 118 -16.59 17.88 1.33
C SER A 118 -17.76 18.87 1.23
N TYR A 119 -18.97 18.39 0.97
CA TYR A 119 -20.17 19.22 0.97
C TYR A 119 -20.75 19.42 2.36
N LYS A 120 -20.62 18.42 3.23
CA LYS A 120 -21.13 18.50 4.61
C LYS A 120 -20.17 19.27 5.52
N ASP A 121 -18.90 19.07 5.33
CA ASP A 121 -17.84 19.79 6.04
C ASP A 121 -16.77 20.27 5.07
N PRO A 122 -16.84 21.54 4.63
CA PRO A 122 -15.84 22.11 3.73
C PRO A 122 -14.42 22.14 4.33
N ASN A 123 -14.30 22.16 5.66
CA ASN A 123 -12.99 22.19 6.34
C ASN A 123 -12.36 20.81 6.44
N ILE A 124 -13.11 19.75 6.19
CA ILE A 124 -12.60 18.37 6.27
C ILE A 124 -11.46 18.12 5.29
N MET A 125 -11.46 18.85 4.17
CA MET A 125 -10.42 18.71 3.16
C MET A 125 -9.05 19.16 3.67
N SER A 126 -8.97 20.24 4.42
CA SER A 126 -7.72 20.70 5.05
C SER A 126 -7.30 19.80 6.23
N SER A 127 -8.24 19.16 6.90
CA SER A 127 -7.94 18.21 7.99
C SER A 127 -7.52 16.83 7.50
N LEU A 128 -7.72 16.51 6.22
CA LEU A 128 -7.30 15.23 5.60
C LEU A 128 -5.80 15.13 5.35
N GLU A 129 -5.08 16.23 5.34
CA GLU A 129 -3.64 16.23 5.04
C GLU A 129 -2.86 15.32 6.00
N ILE A 130 -3.15 15.39 7.29
CA ILE A 130 -2.46 14.60 8.32
C ILE A 130 -2.83 13.11 8.26
N PRO A 131 -4.11 12.71 8.25
CA PRO A 131 -4.48 11.30 8.09
C PRO A 131 -3.96 10.69 6.80
N PHE A 132 -3.96 11.45 5.70
CA PHE A 132 -3.43 10.98 4.42
C PHE A 132 -1.92 10.80 4.44
N LYS A 133 -1.16 11.73 5.02
CA LYS A 133 0.29 11.57 5.25
C LYS A 133 0.59 10.32 6.07
N ASN A 134 -0.17 10.07 7.12
CA ASN A 134 0.01 8.89 7.97
C ASN A 134 -0.25 7.59 7.21
N LEU A 135 -1.33 7.52 6.42
CA LEU A 135 -1.66 6.38 5.58
C LEU A 135 -0.57 6.10 4.53
N MET A 136 0.00 7.15 3.94
CA MET A 136 1.09 7.04 2.99
C MET A 136 2.39 6.55 3.63
N ASN A 137 2.72 7.06 4.82
CA ASN A 137 3.90 6.63 5.56
C ASN A 137 3.81 5.14 5.94
N GLU A 138 2.62 4.67 6.34
CA GLU A 138 2.39 3.25 6.61
C GLU A 138 2.53 2.40 5.34
N SER A 139 1.96 2.83 4.23
CA SER A 139 2.07 2.13 2.94
C SER A 139 3.52 2.08 2.44
N TYR A 140 4.26 3.19 2.54
CA TYR A 140 5.68 3.27 2.21
C TYR A 140 6.52 2.33 3.07
N SER A 141 6.25 2.28 4.37
CA SER A 141 6.92 1.37 5.31
C SER A 141 6.69 -0.11 4.95
N ARG A 142 5.46 -0.48 4.60
CA ARG A 142 5.13 -1.85 4.15
C ARG A 142 5.84 -2.22 2.84
N ASP A 143 5.83 -1.32 1.85
CA ASP A 143 6.48 -1.57 0.55
C ASP A 143 8.00 -1.66 0.69
N SER A 144 8.60 -0.79 1.51
CA SER A 144 10.03 -0.84 1.84
C SER A 144 10.40 -2.15 2.53
N SER A 145 9.58 -2.61 3.47
CA SER A 145 9.77 -3.89 4.16
C SER A 145 9.69 -5.08 3.19
N LYS A 146 8.73 -5.09 2.26
CA LYS A 146 8.63 -6.14 1.21
C LYS A 146 9.87 -6.16 0.32
N LYS A 147 10.32 -4.99 -0.17
CA LYS A 147 11.52 -4.85 -1.00
C LYS A 147 12.77 -5.35 -0.26
N LEU A 148 12.94 -4.93 1.00
CA LEU A 148 14.06 -5.36 1.82
C LEU A 148 14.06 -6.89 2.04
N ARG A 149 12.92 -7.47 2.40
CA ARG A 149 12.79 -8.94 2.56
C ARG A 149 13.10 -9.69 1.28
N SER A 150 12.64 -9.19 0.13
CA SER A 150 12.93 -9.78 -1.18
C SER A 150 14.42 -9.74 -1.50
N SER A 151 15.08 -8.60 -1.29
CA SER A 151 16.51 -8.41 -1.47
C SER A 151 17.33 -9.32 -0.56
N LEU A 152 16.98 -9.38 0.73
CA LEU A 152 17.64 -10.27 1.69
C LEU A 152 17.44 -11.75 1.32
N LYS A 153 16.26 -12.13 0.84
CA LYS A 153 15.99 -13.50 0.38
C LYS A 153 16.83 -13.86 -0.85
N ALA A 154 16.97 -12.93 -1.79
CA ALA A 154 17.81 -13.11 -2.98
C ALA A 154 19.30 -13.26 -2.57
N SER A 155 19.78 -12.40 -1.67
CA SER A 155 21.15 -12.44 -1.16
C SER A 155 21.44 -13.78 -0.43
N LYS A 156 20.51 -14.24 0.43
CA LYS A 156 20.62 -15.57 1.07
C LYS A 156 20.67 -16.71 0.06
N LYS A 157 19.82 -16.67 -0.99
CA LYS A 157 19.83 -17.70 -2.04
C LYS A 157 21.13 -17.72 -2.84
N ALA A 158 21.78 -16.56 -2.98
CA ALA A 158 23.11 -16.46 -3.60
C ALA A 158 24.26 -16.93 -2.69
N GLY A 159 23.96 -17.43 -1.48
CA GLY A 159 24.94 -17.91 -0.51
C GLY A 159 25.63 -16.82 0.30
N ASN A 160 25.17 -15.58 0.21
CA ASN A 160 25.76 -14.46 0.92
C ASN A 160 25.39 -14.47 2.41
N PHE A 161 26.38 -14.25 3.26
CA PHE A 161 26.15 -13.99 4.67
C PHE A 161 25.58 -12.59 4.87
N ILE A 162 24.44 -12.50 5.53
CA ILE A 162 23.74 -11.21 5.73
C ILE A 162 23.70 -10.74 7.19
N GLY A 163 24.30 -11.51 8.10
CA GLY A 163 24.35 -11.15 9.51
C GLY A 163 25.27 -9.98 9.79
N LYS A 164 24.93 -9.16 10.80
CA LYS A 164 25.77 -8.04 11.25
C LYS A 164 27.11 -8.54 11.81
N TYR A 165 27.09 -9.61 12.58
CA TYR A 165 28.26 -10.23 13.20
C TYR A 165 28.41 -11.67 12.70
N ALA A 166 29.66 -12.11 12.51
CA ALA A 166 29.94 -13.50 12.21
C ALA A 166 29.56 -14.38 13.42
N PRO A 167 29.00 -15.60 13.22
CA PRO A 167 28.81 -16.54 14.29
C PRO A 167 30.15 -17.01 14.86
N TYR A 168 30.17 -17.43 16.13
CA TYR A 168 31.36 -17.96 16.76
C TYR A 168 31.96 -19.13 15.98
N GLY A 169 33.27 -19.14 15.77
CA GLY A 169 33.98 -20.07 14.89
C GLY A 169 34.21 -19.55 13.47
N TYR A 170 33.69 -18.36 13.15
CA TYR A 170 33.86 -17.69 11.88
C TYR A 170 34.25 -16.22 12.02
N LEU A 171 34.96 -15.70 11.05
CA LEU A 171 35.28 -14.30 10.85
C LEU A 171 34.67 -13.82 9.52
N LYS A 172 34.36 -12.53 9.42
CA LYS A 172 34.02 -11.96 8.13
C LYS A 172 35.28 -11.79 7.29
N ASP A 173 35.15 -12.02 5.99
CA ASP A 173 36.23 -11.74 5.05
C ASP A 173 36.48 -10.22 5.01
N GLU A 174 37.73 -9.81 5.00
CA GLU A 174 38.15 -8.40 4.98
C GLU A 174 37.77 -7.70 3.66
N ASN A 175 37.76 -8.45 2.55
CA ASN A 175 37.47 -7.94 1.23
C ASN A 175 35.99 -8.08 0.83
N ASP A 176 35.24 -9.00 1.48
CA ASP A 176 33.84 -9.25 1.19
C ASP A 176 33.06 -9.58 2.47
N CYS A 177 32.39 -8.60 3.02
CA CYS A 177 31.61 -8.74 4.27
C CYS A 177 30.46 -9.77 4.17
N HIS A 178 30.14 -10.24 2.98
CA HIS A 178 29.14 -11.28 2.75
C HIS A 178 29.72 -12.69 2.73
N LYS A 179 31.03 -12.82 2.92
CA LYS A 179 31.72 -14.11 3.05
C LYS A 179 32.22 -14.32 4.46
N LEU A 180 32.18 -15.60 4.88
CA LEU A 180 32.73 -16.02 6.15
C LEU A 180 34.01 -16.83 5.91
N LYS A 181 35.04 -16.55 6.72
CA LYS A 181 36.25 -17.37 6.86
C LYS A 181 36.19 -18.12 8.16
N ILE A 182 36.78 -19.29 8.21
CA ILE A 182 36.89 -20.07 9.45
C ILE A 182 37.89 -19.36 10.37
N ASP A 183 37.49 -19.13 11.62
CA ASP A 183 38.37 -18.78 12.71
C ASP A 183 38.97 -20.05 13.25
N ASN A 184 40.24 -20.30 12.93
CA ASN A 184 40.90 -21.59 13.25
C ASN A 184 40.97 -21.87 14.75
N GLU A 185 41.13 -20.86 15.58
CA GLU A 185 41.19 -21.01 17.03
C GLU A 185 39.83 -21.36 17.61
N ALA A 186 38.81 -20.58 17.26
CA ALA A 186 37.44 -20.80 17.74
C ALA A 186 36.81 -22.06 17.13
N ALA A 187 37.18 -22.46 15.91
CA ALA A 187 36.67 -23.66 15.23
C ALA A 187 37.04 -24.95 15.96
N ILE A 188 38.18 -24.98 16.67
CA ILE A 188 38.56 -26.14 17.49
C ILE A 188 37.53 -26.36 18.59
N ILE A 189 37.14 -25.32 19.28
CA ILE A 189 36.16 -25.34 20.36
C ILE A 189 34.77 -25.76 19.80
N ILE A 190 34.37 -25.21 18.68
CA ILE A 190 33.09 -25.55 18.04
C ILE A 190 33.05 -27.05 17.69
N ARG A 191 34.12 -27.60 17.10
CA ARG A 191 34.20 -29.01 16.77
C ARG A 191 34.10 -29.91 18.02
N GLN A 192 34.75 -29.52 19.10
CA GLN A 192 34.63 -30.24 20.39
C GLN A 192 33.18 -30.21 20.92
N ILE A 193 32.49 -29.08 20.82
CA ILE A 193 31.08 -28.95 21.23
C ILE A 193 30.19 -29.89 20.40
N PHE A 194 30.39 -29.95 19.09
CA PHE A 194 29.65 -30.87 18.22
C PHE A 194 29.96 -32.34 18.54
N ASP A 195 31.22 -32.69 18.77
CA ASP A 195 31.60 -34.02 19.16
C ASP A 195 30.97 -34.45 20.50
N MET A 196 30.96 -33.58 21.47
CA MET A 196 30.26 -33.82 22.74
C MET A 196 28.76 -34.01 22.54
N ALA A 197 28.12 -33.21 21.72
CA ALA A 197 26.70 -33.34 21.40
C ALA A 197 26.40 -34.69 20.72
N LEU A 198 27.23 -35.14 19.77
CA LEU A 198 27.10 -36.45 19.12
C LEU A 198 27.28 -37.63 20.11
N ARG A 199 28.07 -37.46 21.18
CA ARG A 199 28.23 -38.41 22.26
C ARG A 199 27.11 -38.37 23.31
N GLY A 200 26.07 -37.54 23.09
CA GLY A 200 24.90 -37.44 23.95
C GLY A 200 25.04 -36.52 25.15
N TYR A 201 26.06 -35.68 25.17
CA TYR A 201 26.16 -34.61 26.18
C TYR A 201 25.14 -33.50 25.87
N SER A 202 24.42 -33.04 26.87
CA SER A 202 23.46 -31.95 26.77
C SER A 202 24.02 -30.70 27.45
N SER A 203 23.59 -29.50 27.00
CA SER A 203 24.00 -28.22 27.55
C SER A 203 23.53 -28.00 29.01
N ASN A 204 22.66 -28.87 29.54
CA ASN A 204 22.07 -28.77 30.87
C ASN A 204 22.65 -29.79 31.87
N LYS A 205 23.86 -30.24 31.67
CA LYS A 205 24.58 -31.08 32.66
C LYS A 205 25.90 -30.47 33.01
#